data_57816ebf3e708260b2a58dc860e7df98
#
_entry.id   57816ebf3e708260b2a58dc860e7df98
#
_cell.length_a   1.000
_cell.length_b   1.000
_cell.length_c   1.000
_cell.angle_alpha   90.00
_cell.angle_beta   90.00
_cell.angle_gamma   90.00
#
_symmetry.space_group_name_H-M   'P 1'
#
loop_
_entity.id
_entity.type
_entity.pdbx_description
1 polymer ?
#
loop_
_entity_poly.entity_id
_entity_poly.type
_entity_poly.pdbx_seq_one_letter_code
_entity_poly.pdbx_strand_id
1 'polypeptide(L)'
;MKSSLACVVLCSLVAVGCAFKSGAPQRQCEAMRPYHEGSEPQTGRAPYTISFSKNKIAPGERISVKITGEGNERFKGFMIQARVGDTPVGKFSSSNSIKLLDCSGTSNTATHTSNTPRSRVNLFWTAPKDLTETVTFKYTIVKDYVTYWVAHDSPKLTIA
;
A
#
# COMPACT_ATOMS: atom_id res chain seq x y z
N MET A 1 -63.96 13.12 11.55
CA MET A 1 -62.91 12.10 11.46
C MET A 1 -61.72 12.72 10.74
N LYS A 2 -60.63 13.06 11.47
CA LYS A 2 -59.42 13.67 10.90
C LYS A 2 -58.35 12.61 10.87
N SER A 3 -57.98 12.14 9.67
CA SER A 3 -56.87 11.19 9.47
C SER A 3 -55.57 11.97 9.43
N SER A 4 -54.75 11.83 10.47
CA SER A 4 -53.36 12.31 10.47
C SER A 4 -52.45 11.34 9.74
N LEU A 5 -51.97 11.74 8.58
CA LEU A 5 -50.96 11.01 7.83
C LEU A 5 -49.60 11.30 8.45
N ALA A 6 -49.06 10.37 9.22
CA ALA A 6 -47.71 10.44 9.76
C ALA A 6 -46.71 10.13 8.65
N CYS A 7 -45.95 11.15 8.21
CA CYS A 7 -44.87 11.01 7.25
C CYS A 7 -43.65 10.46 7.98
N VAL A 8 -43.33 9.16 7.85
CA VAL A 8 -42.11 8.57 8.37
C VAL A 8 -40.99 8.92 7.41
N VAL A 9 -40.16 9.90 7.79
CA VAL A 9 -38.92 10.22 7.08
C VAL A 9 -37.89 9.16 7.42
N LEU A 10 -37.68 8.24 6.50
CA LEU A 10 -36.62 7.24 6.60
C LEU A 10 -35.26 7.94 6.33
N CYS A 11 -34.57 8.32 7.41
CA CYS A 11 -33.21 8.89 7.33
C CYS A 11 -32.24 7.76 7.01
N SER A 12 -31.93 7.55 5.72
CA SER A 12 -30.86 6.63 5.29
C SER A 12 -29.52 7.22 5.73
N LEU A 13 -28.94 6.65 6.78
CA LEU A 13 -27.56 6.88 7.19
C LEU A 13 -26.63 6.37 6.08
N VAL A 14 -26.18 7.26 5.21
CA VAL A 14 -25.07 6.99 4.29
C VAL A 14 -23.82 6.88 5.15
N ALA A 15 -23.38 5.67 5.43
CA ALA A 15 -22.08 5.43 6.03
C ALA A 15 -21.01 5.89 5.04
N VAL A 16 -20.46 7.08 5.26
CA VAL A 16 -19.32 7.59 4.50
C VAL A 16 -18.12 6.76 4.93
N GLY A 17 -17.82 5.69 4.17
CA GLY A 17 -16.65 4.87 4.36
C GLY A 17 -15.40 5.74 4.27
N CYS A 18 -14.74 5.99 5.42
CA CYS A 18 -13.49 6.72 5.46
C CYS A 18 -12.35 5.84 4.95
N ALA A 19 -12.00 5.98 3.66
CA ALA A 19 -10.69 5.53 3.19
C ALA A 19 -9.60 6.21 4.05
N PHE A 20 -8.58 5.47 4.47
CA PHE A 20 -7.50 5.99 5.31
C PHE A 20 -6.69 7.05 4.56
N LYS A 21 -7.06 8.32 4.75
CA LYS A 21 -6.45 9.46 4.05
C LYS A 21 -4.97 9.67 4.39
N SER A 22 -4.55 9.22 5.56
CA SER A 22 -3.19 9.41 6.12
C SER A 22 -2.39 8.10 6.24
N GLY A 23 -2.61 7.16 5.33
CA GLY A 23 -1.87 5.90 5.26
C GLY A 23 -2.60 4.70 5.86
N ALA A 24 -2.13 3.51 5.52
CA ALA A 24 -2.66 2.27 6.02
C ALA A 24 -2.50 2.18 7.55
N PRO A 25 -3.45 1.57 8.27
CA PRO A 25 -3.29 1.30 9.70
C PRO A 25 -2.47 0.03 9.91
N GLN A 26 -1.80 -0.06 11.06
CA GLN A 26 -0.94 -1.19 11.42
C GLN A 26 -1.66 -2.54 11.43
N ARG A 27 -2.96 -2.58 11.75
CA ARG A 27 -3.76 -3.81 11.69
C ARG A 27 -3.86 -4.44 10.29
N GLN A 28 -3.44 -3.73 9.23
CA GLN A 28 -3.41 -4.23 7.86
C GLN A 28 -2.04 -4.82 7.44
N CYS A 29 -1.12 -5.00 8.37
CA CYS A 29 0.22 -5.52 8.12
C CYS A 29 0.24 -6.86 7.38
N GLU A 30 -0.64 -7.77 7.73
CA GLU A 30 -0.72 -9.12 7.16
C GLU A 30 -1.51 -9.11 5.84
N ALA A 31 -2.77 -8.67 5.89
CA ALA A 31 -3.68 -8.69 4.74
C ALA A 31 -3.32 -7.67 3.67
N MET A 32 -2.63 -6.58 4.05
CA MET A 32 -2.31 -5.44 3.18
C MET A 32 -3.53 -4.88 2.43
N ARG A 33 -4.75 -5.11 2.94
CA ARG A 33 -6.02 -4.76 2.30
C ARG A 33 -6.57 -3.45 2.86
N PRO A 34 -6.98 -2.47 2.02
CA PRO A 34 -7.75 -1.33 2.49
C PRO A 34 -9.13 -1.80 2.98
N TYR A 35 -9.62 -1.15 4.03
CA TYR A 35 -10.97 -1.43 4.54
C TYR A 35 -11.98 -0.54 3.79
N HIS A 36 -12.39 -1.02 2.62
CA HIS A 36 -13.40 -0.37 1.77
C HIS A 36 -14.66 -1.24 1.79
N GLU A 37 -15.60 -0.88 2.66
CA GLU A 37 -16.85 -1.62 2.83
C GLU A 37 -17.65 -1.66 1.53
N GLY A 38 -18.18 -2.83 1.19
CA GLY A 38 -18.96 -3.03 -0.05
C GLY A 38 -18.13 -2.98 -1.34
N SER A 39 -16.79 -3.03 -1.26
CA SER A 39 -15.92 -3.04 -2.42
C SER A 39 -14.92 -4.19 -2.37
N GLU A 40 -14.68 -4.82 -3.53
CA GLU A 40 -13.70 -5.90 -3.68
C GLU A 40 -12.48 -5.44 -4.49
N PRO A 41 -11.28 -6.01 -4.22
CA PRO A 41 -10.09 -5.70 -4.98
C PRO A 41 -10.22 -6.14 -6.44
N GLN A 42 -9.55 -5.43 -7.33
CA GLN A 42 -9.42 -5.81 -8.72
C GLN A 42 -8.62 -7.11 -8.83
N THR A 43 -9.09 -8.06 -9.66
CA THR A 43 -8.43 -9.36 -9.87
C THR A 43 -7.44 -9.35 -11.02
N GLY A 44 -7.48 -8.33 -11.88
CA GLY A 44 -6.58 -8.18 -13.02
C GLY A 44 -5.22 -7.62 -12.66
N ARG A 45 -4.31 -7.57 -13.65
CA ARG A 45 -3.01 -6.92 -13.51
C ARG A 45 -3.18 -5.45 -13.11
N ALA A 46 -2.45 -5.04 -12.08
CA ALA A 46 -2.40 -3.63 -11.67
C ALA A 46 -1.65 -2.80 -12.74
N PRO A 47 -2.19 -1.64 -13.18
CA PRO A 47 -1.50 -0.77 -14.12
C PRO A 47 -0.41 0.07 -13.42
N TYR A 48 0.37 -0.58 -12.56
CA TYR A 48 1.46 0.03 -11.79
C TYR A 48 2.66 -0.90 -11.78
N THR A 49 3.86 -0.31 -11.85
CA THR A 49 5.12 -1.04 -11.82
C THR A 49 5.94 -0.69 -10.60
N ILE A 50 6.64 -1.70 -10.07
CA ILE A 50 7.70 -1.53 -9.08
C ILE A 50 9.04 -1.70 -9.78
N SER A 51 9.92 -0.72 -9.63
CA SER A 51 11.29 -0.77 -10.17
C SER A 51 12.31 -0.42 -9.11
N PHE A 52 13.52 -0.94 -9.27
CA PHE A 52 14.65 -0.76 -8.36
C PHE A 52 15.79 -0.03 -9.05
N SER A 53 16.61 0.68 -8.27
CA SER A 53 17.84 1.27 -8.80
C SER A 53 18.89 0.22 -9.23
N LYS A 54 18.82 -0.98 -8.64
CA LYS A 54 19.66 -2.16 -8.95
C LYS A 54 18.83 -3.42 -8.77
N ASN A 55 19.10 -4.46 -9.57
CA ASN A 55 18.43 -5.76 -9.47
C ASN A 55 19.17 -6.75 -8.55
N LYS A 56 20.42 -6.43 -8.20
CA LYS A 56 21.26 -7.17 -7.26
C LYS A 56 21.98 -6.17 -6.35
N ILE A 57 22.00 -6.46 -5.06
CA ILE A 57 22.62 -5.63 -4.02
C ILE A 57 23.34 -6.47 -2.98
N ALA A 58 24.25 -5.86 -2.24
CA ALA A 58 24.90 -6.49 -1.08
C ALA A 58 23.99 -6.46 0.16
N PRO A 59 24.17 -7.40 1.13
CA PRO A 59 23.56 -7.29 2.45
C PRO A 59 23.87 -5.92 3.09
N GLY A 60 22.87 -5.32 3.72
CA GLY A 60 22.98 -3.98 4.33
C GLY A 60 22.94 -2.81 3.34
N GLU A 61 22.92 -3.05 2.04
CA GLU A 61 22.86 -1.98 1.04
C GLU A 61 21.48 -1.30 1.02
N ARG A 62 21.48 0.01 0.71
CA ARG A 62 20.30 0.84 0.54
C ARG A 62 20.01 1.05 -0.95
N ILE A 63 18.74 0.86 -1.35
CA ILE A 63 18.28 1.08 -2.73
C ILE A 63 17.11 2.04 -2.79
N SER A 64 16.91 2.60 -3.99
CA SER A 64 15.67 3.27 -4.35
C SER A 64 14.67 2.24 -4.92
N VAL A 65 13.45 2.28 -4.40
CA VAL A 65 12.30 1.51 -4.85
C VAL A 65 11.26 2.49 -5.38
N LYS A 66 10.84 2.35 -6.61
CA LYS A 66 9.92 3.28 -7.27
C LYS A 66 8.61 2.59 -7.60
N ILE A 67 7.50 3.18 -7.20
CA ILE A 67 6.15 2.85 -7.66
C ILE A 67 5.79 3.83 -8.78
N THR A 68 5.37 3.34 -9.94
CA THR A 68 5.01 4.18 -11.09
C THR A 68 3.72 3.68 -11.72
N GLY A 69 2.78 4.59 -11.99
CA GLY A 69 1.59 4.32 -12.80
C GLY A 69 1.94 4.26 -14.28
N GLU A 70 1.42 3.28 -14.99
CA GLU A 70 1.61 3.10 -16.43
C GLU A 70 0.77 4.14 -17.20
N GLY A 71 1.34 4.69 -18.28
CA GLY A 71 0.71 5.80 -18.98
C GLY A 71 0.52 7.01 -18.08
N ASN A 72 -0.72 7.42 -17.88
CA ASN A 72 -1.10 8.54 -17.00
C ASN A 72 -1.83 8.07 -15.74
N GLU A 73 -1.73 6.78 -15.38
CA GLU A 73 -2.41 6.23 -14.22
C GLU A 73 -1.91 6.89 -12.92
N ARG A 74 -2.87 7.26 -12.07
CA ARG A 74 -2.59 7.89 -10.77
C ARG A 74 -3.21 7.06 -9.66
N PHE A 75 -2.58 7.10 -8.49
CA PHE A 75 -3.06 6.47 -7.27
C PHE A 75 -3.09 7.45 -6.10
N LYS A 76 -3.99 7.21 -5.16
CA LYS A 76 -4.17 8.02 -3.95
C LYS A 76 -3.49 7.41 -2.74
N GLY A 77 -3.40 6.08 -2.71
CA GLY A 77 -2.82 5.36 -1.58
C GLY A 77 -1.97 4.17 -2.00
N PHE A 78 -1.05 3.78 -1.12
CA PHE A 78 -0.26 2.57 -1.27
C PHE A 78 0.17 2.01 0.09
N MET A 79 0.49 0.73 0.10
CA MET A 79 1.21 0.04 1.17
C MET A 79 2.22 -0.90 0.53
N ILE A 80 3.45 -0.95 1.03
CA ILE A 80 4.52 -1.78 0.47
C ILE A 80 5.39 -2.38 1.57
N GLN A 81 5.75 -3.64 1.41
CA GLN A 81 6.64 -4.42 2.26
C GLN A 81 7.67 -5.14 1.41
N ALA A 82 8.93 -5.18 1.84
CA ALA A 82 9.91 -6.11 1.31
C ALA A 82 9.77 -7.43 2.08
N ARG A 83 9.65 -8.57 1.41
CA ARG A 83 9.42 -9.88 2.03
C ARG A 83 10.38 -10.95 1.54
N VAL A 84 10.74 -11.86 2.46
CA VAL A 84 11.27 -13.20 2.18
C VAL A 84 10.18 -14.19 2.57
N GLY A 85 9.61 -14.87 1.59
CA GLY A 85 8.34 -15.58 1.80
C GLY A 85 7.25 -14.63 2.29
N ASP A 86 6.66 -14.92 3.45
CA ASP A 86 5.63 -14.08 4.07
C ASP A 86 6.16 -13.12 5.13
N THR A 87 7.46 -13.15 5.42
CA THR A 87 8.07 -12.35 6.48
C THR A 87 8.55 -11.00 5.93
N PRO A 88 8.06 -9.86 6.46
CA PRO A 88 8.60 -8.54 6.13
C PRO A 88 10.06 -8.40 6.63
N VAL A 89 10.94 -7.88 5.76
CA VAL A 89 12.37 -7.73 6.05
C VAL A 89 12.88 -6.34 5.70
N GLY A 90 14.00 -5.95 6.31
CA GLY A 90 14.65 -4.67 6.08
C GLY A 90 13.87 -3.47 6.62
N LYS A 91 14.28 -2.28 6.22
CA LYS A 91 13.72 -1.02 6.72
C LYS A 91 13.52 -0.01 5.61
N PHE A 92 12.37 0.64 5.59
CA PHE A 92 12.13 1.82 4.77
C PHE A 92 12.58 3.10 5.49
N SER A 93 12.81 4.16 4.73
CA SER A 93 13.05 5.50 5.26
C SER A 93 11.78 6.35 5.14
N SER A 94 11.48 7.12 6.20
CA SER A 94 10.37 8.08 6.20
C SER A 94 10.68 9.31 5.35
N SER A 95 9.64 10.03 4.95
CA SER A 95 9.70 11.37 4.36
C SER A 95 8.37 12.09 4.59
N ASN A 96 8.24 13.33 4.12
CA ASN A 96 6.99 14.08 4.22
C ASN A 96 5.79 13.39 3.55
N SER A 97 6.04 12.52 2.56
CA SER A 97 5.01 11.77 1.83
C SER A 97 4.94 10.29 2.19
N ILE A 98 5.86 9.79 3.05
CA ILE A 98 6.01 8.39 3.43
C ILE A 98 5.92 8.24 4.94
N LYS A 99 4.93 7.48 5.39
CA LYS A 99 4.76 7.02 6.76
C LYS A 99 5.26 5.57 6.88
N LEU A 100 5.90 5.24 7.98
CA LEU A 100 6.36 3.89 8.27
C LEU A 100 5.43 3.18 9.25
N LEU A 101 5.35 1.86 9.11
CA LEU A 101 4.63 0.97 10.01
C LEU A 101 5.57 -0.14 10.46
N ASP A 102 5.37 -0.61 11.69
CA ASP A 102 6.08 -1.72 12.30
C ASP A 102 5.24 -3.00 12.16
N CYS A 103 5.48 -3.75 11.09
CA CYS A 103 4.76 -4.99 10.77
C CYS A 103 5.64 -6.19 11.13
N SER A 104 5.61 -6.63 12.40
CA SER A 104 6.49 -7.67 12.93
C SER A 104 7.98 -7.33 12.89
N GLY A 105 8.31 -6.03 12.83
CA GLY A 105 9.66 -5.49 12.80
C GLY A 105 9.61 -3.98 12.60
N THR A 106 10.69 -3.29 12.95
CA THR A 106 10.74 -1.83 12.95
C THR A 106 10.84 -1.26 11.54
N SER A 107 9.91 -0.36 11.18
CA SER A 107 9.94 0.42 9.93
C SER A 107 10.02 -0.42 8.66
N ASN A 108 9.51 -1.65 8.70
CA ASN A 108 9.59 -2.63 7.60
C ASN A 108 8.44 -2.51 6.58
N THR A 109 7.55 -1.54 6.79
CA THR A 109 6.43 -1.26 5.89
C THR A 109 6.34 0.23 5.62
N ALA A 110 6.06 0.61 4.38
CA ALA A 110 5.85 2.00 3.99
C ALA A 110 4.45 2.22 3.43
N THR A 111 3.86 3.37 3.75
CA THR A 111 2.57 3.81 3.23
C THR A 111 2.56 5.33 3.03
N HIS A 112 1.52 5.86 2.40
CA HIS A 112 1.36 7.29 2.13
C HIS A 112 0.98 8.09 3.39
N THR A 113 1.24 9.40 3.38
CA THR A 113 0.81 10.34 4.42
C THR A 113 -0.43 11.13 4.03
N SER A 114 -0.78 11.17 2.74
CA SER A 114 -1.95 11.86 2.21
C SER A 114 -2.54 11.13 1.01
N ASN A 115 -3.84 11.31 0.76
CA ASN A 115 -4.55 10.75 -0.38
C ASN A 115 -4.49 11.63 -1.65
N THR A 116 -3.52 12.54 -1.74
CA THR A 116 -3.30 13.35 -2.95
C THR A 116 -2.94 12.44 -4.12
N PRO A 117 -3.65 12.52 -5.27
CA PRO A 117 -3.36 11.68 -6.43
C PRO A 117 -1.96 11.93 -6.98
N ARG A 118 -1.21 10.85 -7.22
CA ARG A 118 0.18 10.87 -7.74
C ARG A 118 0.39 9.76 -8.75
N SER A 119 1.28 9.95 -9.70
CA SER A 119 1.67 8.94 -10.69
C SER A 119 2.95 8.20 -10.30
N ARG A 120 3.68 8.69 -9.29
CA ARG A 120 4.97 8.15 -8.88
C ARG A 120 5.24 8.38 -7.40
N VAL A 121 5.90 7.41 -6.77
CA VAL A 121 6.49 7.51 -5.43
C VAL A 121 7.88 6.90 -5.46
N ASN A 122 8.86 7.60 -4.89
CA ASN A 122 10.19 7.07 -4.62
C ASN A 122 10.32 6.74 -3.14
N LEU A 123 10.74 5.52 -2.86
CA LEU A 123 11.01 4.99 -1.53
C LEU A 123 12.48 4.63 -1.43
N PHE A 124 13.02 4.62 -0.21
CA PHE A 124 14.33 4.07 0.07
C PHE A 124 14.16 2.89 1.03
N TRP A 125 14.75 1.76 0.67
CA TRP A 125 14.75 0.55 1.47
C TRP A 125 16.19 0.09 1.71
N THR A 126 16.47 -0.37 2.93
CA THR A 126 17.78 -0.89 3.35
C THR A 126 17.64 -2.36 3.70
N ALA A 127 18.44 -3.21 3.07
CA ALA A 127 18.48 -4.63 3.36
C ALA A 127 19.05 -4.90 4.77
N PRO A 128 18.63 -5.95 5.47
CA PRO A 128 19.35 -6.45 6.64
C PRO A 128 20.80 -6.83 6.29
N LYS A 129 21.72 -6.66 7.24
CA LYS A 129 23.15 -6.93 7.04
C LYS A 129 23.50 -8.41 6.89
N ASP A 130 22.62 -9.26 7.36
CA ASP A 130 22.73 -10.73 7.38
C ASP A 130 21.81 -11.42 6.35
N LEU A 131 21.09 -10.63 5.54
CA LEU A 131 20.18 -11.15 4.53
C LEU A 131 20.96 -11.59 3.28
N THR A 132 20.71 -12.82 2.83
CA THR A 132 21.25 -13.40 1.59
C THR A 132 20.19 -14.00 0.68
N GLU A 133 18.92 -13.91 1.09
CA GLU A 133 17.79 -14.43 0.33
C GLU A 133 17.28 -13.42 -0.69
N THR A 134 16.60 -13.94 -1.69
CA THR A 134 15.87 -13.13 -2.67
C THR A 134 14.66 -12.47 -2.02
N VAL A 135 14.51 -11.17 -2.26
CA VAL A 135 13.42 -10.35 -1.73
C VAL A 135 12.38 -10.07 -2.83
N THR A 136 11.10 -10.14 -2.46
CA THR A 136 9.99 -9.66 -3.28
C THR A 136 9.30 -8.51 -2.54
N PHE A 137 9.01 -7.41 -3.24
CA PHE A 137 8.22 -6.34 -2.65
C PHE A 137 6.74 -6.61 -2.92
N LYS A 138 6.01 -6.90 -1.85
CA LYS A 138 4.56 -7.05 -1.89
C LYS A 138 3.92 -5.68 -1.72
N TYR A 139 2.99 -5.32 -2.62
CA TYR A 139 2.42 -3.97 -2.63
C TYR A 139 0.91 -3.97 -2.88
N THR A 140 0.24 -3.01 -2.28
CA THR A 140 -1.16 -2.66 -2.50
C THR A 140 -1.22 -1.24 -3.03
N ILE A 141 -2.03 -1.02 -4.06
CA ILE A 141 -2.28 0.30 -4.65
C ILE A 141 -3.77 0.61 -4.60
N VAL A 142 -4.10 1.82 -4.17
CA VAL A 142 -5.46 2.36 -4.11
C VAL A 142 -5.57 3.53 -5.08
N LYS A 143 -6.28 3.34 -6.17
CA LYS A 143 -6.62 4.40 -7.12
C LYS A 143 -7.75 5.26 -6.53
N ASP A 144 -8.81 4.61 -6.09
CA ASP A 144 -9.96 5.20 -5.40
C ASP A 144 -10.65 4.17 -4.50
N TYR A 145 -11.83 4.50 -3.96
CA TYR A 145 -12.54 3.65 -3.01
C TYR A 145 -12.95 2.28 -3.58
N VAL A 146 -13.30 2.21 -4.86
CA VAL A 146 -13.78 0.98 -5.52
C VAL A 146 -12.74 0.34 -6.43
N THR A 147 -11.62 1.02 -6.70
CA THR A 147 -10.58 0.58 -7.63
C THR A 147 -9.25 0.46 -6.90
N TYR A 148 -8.86 -0.75 -6.54
CA TYR A 148 -7.61 -1.03 -5.82
C TYR A 148 -7.14 -2.46 -6.05
N TRP A 149 -5.84 -2.67 -5.94
CA TRP A 149 -5.15 -3.96 -6.10
C TRP A 149 -4.42 -4.29 -4.82
N VAL A 150 -4.57 -5.54 -4.33
CA VAL A 150 -4.08 -5.97 -3.02
C VAL A 150 -2.96 -6.97 -3.14
N ALA A 151 -1.87 -6.74 -2.43
CA ALA A 151 -0.77 -7.68 -2.21
C ALA A 151 -0.14 -8.26 -3.50
N HIS A 152 -0.01 -7.44 -4.54
CA HIS A 152 0.70 -7.81 -5.77
C HIS A 152 2.21 -7.89 -5.53
N ASP A 153 2.89 -8.72 -6.29
CA ASP A 153 4.33 -8.94 -6.19
C ASP A 153 5.11 -8.12 -7.23
N SER A 154 6.22 -7.53 -6.79
CA SER A 154 7.23 -6.91 -7.66
C SER A 154 8.09 -7.95 -8.39
N PRO A 155 8.93 -7.54 -9.35
CA PRO A 155 10.12 -8.31 -9.72
C PRO A 155 10.96 -8.66 -8.49
N LYS A 156 11.74 -9.74 -8.58
CA LYS A 156 12.63 -10.20 -7.51
C LYS A 156 13.89 -9.32 -7.43
N LEU A 157 14.34 -9.04 -6.19
CA LEU A 157 15.60 -8.40 -5.88
C LEU A 157 16.55 -9.43 -5.27
N THR A 158 17.70 -9.64 -5.89
CA THR A 158 18.73 -10.56 -5.37
C THR A 158 19.60 -9.87 -4.35
N ILE A 159 19.81 -10.50 -3.19
CA ILE A 159 20.78 -10.05 -2.17
C ILE A 159 21.99 -11.00 -2.21
N ALA A 160 23.17 -10.52 -2.59
CA ALA A 160 24.41 -11.32 -2.67
C ALA A 160 25.67 -10.45 -2.82
#